data_5fd240a561f694982231c41a7f90136b
#
_entry.id   5fd240a561f694982231c41a7f90136b
#
_cell.length_a   1.000
_cell.length_b   1.000
_cell.length_c   1.000
_cell.angle_alpha   90.00
_cell.angle_beta   90.00
_cell.angle_gamma   90.00
#
_symmetry.space_group_name_H-M   'P 1'
#
loop_
_entity.id
_entity.type
_entity.pdbx_description
1 polymer ?
#
loop_
_entity_poly.entity_id
_entity_poly.type
_entity_poly.pdbx_seq_one_letter_code
_entity_poly.pdbx_strand_id
1 'polypeptide(L)'
;MKNKQLNTVESKIGVLDTSISSMNVGDYIIMDSAYKRINSVFDNAQKVSFPTHERINRVGFKRQKEIAINFLCGTNCLNSKMMLHRQWNVGFLNSVFMKDVITLGVGWQNYQGKPDFYTKTLLKRLLSRDYLHSVRDNYTLEMLQNAGISNVINTSCPTMWDLTEEHCAAIPSYKSENVIFTLTDYREDKVKD
;
A
#
# COMPACT_ATOMS: atom_id res chain seq x y z
N MET A 1 23.57 -7.14 8.83
CA MET A 1 22.13 -7.00 9.02
C MET A 1 21.76 -7.65 10.34
N LYS A 2 21.32 -6.88 11.34
CA LYS A 2 20.84 -7.46 12.60
C LYS A 2 19.43 -7.97 12.32
N ASN A 3 19.22 -9.28 12.38
CA ASN A 3 17.88 -9.88 12.38
C ASN A 3 17.14 -9.35 13.63
N LYS A 4 16.39 -8.29 13.48
CA LYS A 4 15.42 -7.85 14.47
C LYS A 4 14.24 -8.80 14.33
N GLN A 5 14.29 -9.96 15.01
CA GLN A 5 13.12 -10.81 15.15
C GLN A 5 12.03 -9.98 15.83
N LEU A 6 10.99 -9.65 15.08
CA LEU A 6 9.76 -9.13 15.66
C LEU A 6 9.21 -10.24 16.57
N ASN A 7 9.13 -9.93 17.86
CA ASN A 7 8.48 -10.83 18.81
C ASN A 7 6.97 -10.75 18.51
N THR A 8 6.47 -11.68 17.70
CA THR A 8 5.11 -11.65 17.13
C THR A 8 3.99 -11.76 18.16
N VAL A 9 4.33 -12.20 19.37
CA VAL A 9 3.34 -12.56 20.42
C VAL A 9 2.83 -11.35 21.19
N GLU A 10 3.55 -10.23 21.24
CA GLU A 10 3.13 -9.04 22.02
C GLU A 10 3.22 -7.72 21.24
N SER A 11 3.52 -7.78 19.95
CA SER A 11 3.75 -6.58 19.16
C SER A 11 2.43 -5.99 18.64
N LYS A 12 2.26 -4.67 18.81
CA LYS A 12 1.22 -3.93 18.10
C LYS A 12 1.73 -3.59 16.71
N ILE A 13 0.96 -3.93 15.69
CA ILE A 13 1.25 -3.56 14.30
C ILE A 13 0.24 -2.53 13.80
N GLY A 14 0.72 -1.58 13.02
CA GLY A 14 -0.11 -0.58 12.36
C GLY A 14 -0.51 -1.04 10.96
N VAL A 15 -1.77 -0.85 10.61
CA VAL A 15 -2.26 -1.05 9.25
C VAL A 15 -2.73 0.30 8.73
N LEU A 16 -2.05 0.81 7.72
CA LEU A 16 -2.45 2.02 7.00
C LEU A 16 -3.49 1.61 5.98
N ASP A 17 -4.74 1.73 6.39
CA ASP A 17 -5.92 1.17 5.73
C ASP A 17 -6.48 2.17 4.74
N THR A 18 -6.54 1.78 3.48
CA THR A 18 -7.05 2.61 2.38
C THR A 18 -8.56 2.57 2.25
N SER A 19 -9.24 1.64 2.90
CA SER A 19 -10.70 1.56 2.89
C SER A 19 -11.37 2.53 3.88
N ILE A 20 -10.60 3.01 4.89
CA ILE A 20 -11.14 3.98 5.86
C ILE A 20 -11.43 5.30 5.13
N SER A 21 -12.69 5.72 5.20
CA SER A 21 -13.20 6.95 4.54
C SER A 21 -13.09 6.91 3.01
N SER A 22 -13.00 5.74 2.40
CA SER A 22 -13.04 5.56 0.96
C SER A 22 -14.46 5.24 0.48
N MET A 23 -14.86 5.85 -0.62
CA MET A 23 -16.08 5.47 -1.37
C MET A 23 -15.78 4.50 -2.52
N ASN A 24 -14.52 4.13 -2.71
CA ASN A 24 -14.07 3.22 -3.74
C ASN A 24 -14.12 1.77 -3.24
N VAL A 25 -15.02 0.97 -3.77
CA VAL A 25 -15.17 -0.46 -3.42
C VAL A 25 -13.86 -1.24 -3.63
N GLY A 26 -13.05 -0.84 -4.61
CA GLY A 26 -11.74 -1.45 -4.86
C GLY A 26 -10.79 -1.38 -3.66
N ASP A 27 -10.85 -0.31 -2.86
CA ASP A 27 -10.01 -0.18 -1.68
C ASP A 27 -10.39 -1.21 -0.59
N TYR A 28 -11.68 -1.54 -0.45
CA TYR A 28 -12.14 -2.59 0.47
C TYR A 28 -11.68 -3.98 0.02
N ILE A 29 -11.74 -4.28 -1.28
CA ILE A 29 -11.28 -5.55 -1.84
C ILE A 29 -9.77 -5.71 -1.64
N ILE A 30 -9.01 -4.64 -1.87
CA ILE A 30 -7.56 -4.61 -1.64
C ILE A 30 -7.25 -4.86 -0.17
N MET A 31 -7.96 -4.17 0.74
CA MET A 31 -7.74 -4.31 2.18
C MET A 31 -8.12 -5.70 2.70
N ASP A 32 -9.20 -6.31 2.22
CA ASP A 32 -9.54 -7.69 2.56
C ASP A 32 -8.40 -8.66 2.21
N SER A 33 -7.87 -8.53 0.99
CA SER A 33 -6.72 -9.34 0.54
C SER A 33 -5.46 -9.09 1.36
N ALA A 34 -5.17 -7.82 1.69
CA ALA A 34 -4.02 -7.45 2.50
C ALA A 34 -4.15 -7.99 3.94
N TYR A 35 -5.34 -7.86 4.56
CA TYR A 35 -5.59 -8.38 5.91
C TYR A 35 -5.46 -9.90 5.99
N LYS A 36 -5.89 -10.65 4.96
CA LYS A 36 -5.67 -12.11 4.91
C LYS A 36 -4.20 -12.45 5.08
N ARG A 37 -3.30 -11.74 4.39
CA ARG A 37 -1.85 -11.97 4.46
C ARG A 37 -1.23 -11.48 5.77
N ILE A 38 -1.64 -10.31 6.26
CA ILE A 38 -1.19 -9.79 7.55
C ILE A 38 -1.62 -10.76 8.67
N ASN A 39 -2.84 -11.25 8.64
CA ASN A 39 -3.36 -12.18 9.64
C ASN A 39 -2.64 -13.53 9.60
N SER A 40 -2.29 -14.05 8.42
CA SER A 40 -1.57 -15.31 8.31
C SER A 40 -0.14 -15.26 8.88
N VAL A 41 0.48 -14.07 8.92
CA VAL A 41 1.85 -13.88 9.42
C VAL A 41 1.86 -13.38 10.87
N PHE A 42 0.86 -12.57 11.24
CA PHE A 42 0.76 -11.89 12.54
C PHE A 42 -0.58 -12.21 13.21
N ASP A 43 -0.88 -13.51 13.38
CA ASP A 43 -2.14 -14.01 13.94
C ASP A 43 -2.41 -13.47 15.34
N ASN A 44 -1.39 -13.47 16.21
CA ASN A 44 -1.47 -13.06 17.60
C ASN A 44 -1.15 -11.58 17.86
N ALA A 45 -0.74 -10.81 16.84
CA ALA A 45 -0.44 -9.40 17.01
C ALA A 45 -1.71 -8.53 17.10
N GLN A 46 -1.71 -7.54 17.97
CA GLN A 46 -2.75 -6.51 17.98
C GLN A 46 -2.62 -5.63 16.75
N LYS A 47 -3.64 -5.60 15.89
CA LYS A 47 -3.70 -4.75 14.69
C LYS A 47 -4.39 -3.44 15.02
N VAL A 48 -3.76 -2.32 14.69
CA VAL A 48 -4.32 -0.97 14.87
C VAL A 48 -4.41 -0.31 13.51
N SER A 49 -5.63 -0.07 13.03
CA SER A 49 -5.86 0.57 11.73
C SER A 49 -5.78 2.09 11.83
N PHE A 50 -5.16 2.69 10.81
CA PHE A 50 -5.04 4.13 10.62
C PHE A 50 -5.49 4.49 9.21
N PRO A 51 -6.21 5.60 9.01
CA PRO A 51 -6.60 6.03 7.68
C PRO A 51 -5.37 6.40 6.84
N THR A 52 -5.36 5.97 5.57
CA THR A 52 -4.32 6.33 4.62
C THR A 52 -4.60 7.69 3.97
N HIS A 53 -5.86 7.97 3.65
CA HIS A 53 -6.28 9.16 2.92
C HIS A 53 -6.55 10.37 3.82
N GLU A 54 -6.66 10.17 5.11
CA GLU A 54 -6.91 11.23 6.09
C GLU A 54 -5.70 11.52 6.97
N ARG A 55 -5.73 12.69 7.62
CA ARG A 55 -4.69 13.07 8.58
C ARG A 55 -4.84 12.31 9.89
N ILE A 56 -3.76 11.74 10.36
CA ILE A 56 -3.70 11.18 11.70
C ILE A 56 -3.72 12.34 12.72
N ASN A 57 -4.63 12.27 13.67
CA ASN A 57 -4.79 13.24 14.75
C ASN A 57 -3.87 12.93 15.95
N ARG A 58 -3.96 13.75 17.03
CA ARG A 58 -3.15 13.59 18.25
C ARG A 58 -3.30 12.22 18.91
N VAL A 59 -4.49 11.62 18.88
CA VAL A 59 -4.74 10.29 19.44
C VAL A 59 -4.04 9.23 18.58
N GLY A 60 -4.14 9.36 17.27
CA GLY A 60 -3.43 8.49 16.33
C GLY A 60 -1.92 8.55 16.51
N PHE A 61 -1.34 9.75 16.74
CA PHE A 61 0.10 9.87 17.02
C PHE A 61 0.52 9.19 18.33
N LYS A 62 -0.31 9.25 19.38
CA LYS A 62 -0.03 8.51 20.62
C LYS A 62 0.01 7.00 20.35
N ARG A 63 -0.96 6.48 19.57
CA ARG A 63 -1.02 5.06 19.21
C ARG A 63 0.15 4.66 18.33
N GLN A 64 0.57 5.51 17.39
CA GLN A 64 1.72 5.24 16.52
C GLN A 64 3.03 5.02 17.29
N LYS A 65 3.20 5.62 18.46
CA LYS A 65 4.38 5.39 19.32
C LYS A 65 4.47 3.97 19.88
N GLU A 66 3.33 3.27 19.96
CA GLU A 66 3.24 1.90 20.47
C GLU A 66 3.36 0.86 19.35
N ILE A 67 3.37 1.29 18.09
CA ILE A 67 3.44 0.43 16.92
C ILE A 67 4.89 0.04 16.66
N ALA A 68 5.13 -1.27 16.54
CA ALA A 68 6.44 -1.82 16.23
C ALA A 68 6.78 -1.68 14.73
N ILE A 69 5.78 -1.89 13.86
CA ILE A 69 5.90 -1.82 12.41
C ILE A 69 4.56 -1.42 11.79
N ASN A 70 4.60 -0.68 10.69
CA ASN A 70 3.41 -0.28 9.95
C ASN A 70 3.38 -0.94 8.57
N PHE A 71 2.19 -1.36 8.11
CA PHE A 71 1.94 -1.83 6.77
C PHE A 71 1.12 -0.81 6.00
N LEU A 72 1.68 -0.26 4.92
CA LEU A 72 0.95 0.56 3.96
C LEU A 72 0.38 -0.39 2.91
N CYS A 73 -0.94 -0.53 2.89
CA CYS A 73 -1.61 -1.54 2.09
C CYS A 73 -2.21 -0.96 0.82
N GLY A 74 -1.94 -1.64 -0.29
CA GLY A 74 -2.66 -1.50 -1.55
C GLY A 74 -2.62 -0.15 -2.22
N THR A 75 -3.58 0.18 -2.96
CA THR A 75 -3.91 1.31 -3.83
C THR A 75 -2.74 2.21 -4.33
N ASN A 76 -3.04 3.18 -5.19
CA ASN A 76 -2.07 4.13 -5.76
C ASN A 76 -1.73 5.26 -4.76
N CYS A 77 -1.07 4.93 -3.65
CA CYS A 77 -0.78 5.89 -2.57
C CYS A 77 0.41 6.80 -2.84
N LEU A 78 1.37 6.35 -3.65
CA LEU A 78 2.63 7.06 -3.84
C LEU A 78 2.56 8.07 -4.99
N ASN A 79 3.30 9.16 -4.87
CA ASN A 79 3.30 10.24 -5.85
C ASN A 79 4.69 10.90 -5.92
N SER A 80 5.07 11.43 -7.08
CA SER A 80 6.36 12.12 -7.27
C SER A 80 6.46 13.47 -6.57
N LYS A 81 5.32 14.07 -6.20
CA LYS A 81 5.18 15.36 -5.54
C LYS A 81 4.26 15.27 -4.32
N MET A 82 4.63 14.45 -3.34
CA MET A 82 3.81 14.16 -2.15
C MET A 82 3.53 15.39 -1.28
N MET A 83 4.23 16.48 -1.46
CA MET A 83 3.90 17.75 -0.80
C MET A 83 2.60 18.35 -1.35
N LEU A 84 2.35 18.22 -2.66
CA LEU A 84 1.21 18.80 -3.36
C LEU A 84 0.04 17.82 -3.51
N HIS A 85 0.34 16.54 -3.78
CA HIS A 85 -0.63 15.50 -4.06
C HIS A 85 -0.48 14.37 -3.04
N ARG A 86 -1.48 14.22 -2.16
CA ARG A 86 -1.41 13.32 -1.00
C ARG A 86 -2.53 12.30 -1.03
N GLN A 87 -2.37 11.24 -1.80
CA GLN A 87 -3.22 10.06 -1.64
C GLN A 87 -2.90 9.36 -0.31
N TRP A 88 -1.62 9.18 -0.02
CA TRP A 88 -1.19 8.92 1.35
C TRP A 88 -1.01 10.26 2.07
N ASN A 89 -1.95 10.57 2.97
CA ASN A 89 -1.96 11.87 3.64
C ASN A 89 -0.95 11.95 4.78
N VAL A 90 0.31 11.93 4.40
CA VAL A 90 1.47 11.92 5.30
C VAL A 90 2.42 13.07 4.96
N GLY A 91 3.08 13.60 5.97
CA GLY A 91 4.10 14.65 5.82
C GLY A 91 5.24 14.49 6.81
N PHE A 92 6.18 15.43 6.84
CA PHE A 92 7.36 15.34 7.71
C PHE A 92 7.01 15.21 9.20
N LEU A 93 5.95 15.85 9.69
CA LEU A 93 5.52 15.70 11.09
C LEU A 93 5.10 14.26 11.39
N ASN A 94 4.44 13.60 10.44
CA ASN A 94 4.06 12.20 10.60
C ASN A 94 5.29 11.29 10.71
N SER A 95 6.35 11.59 9.95
CA SER A 95 7.58 10.79 9.95
C SER A 95 8.38 10.85 11.27
N VAL A 96 8.01 11.73 12.18
CA VAL A 96 8.58 11.75 13.54
C VAL A 96 7.97 10.64 14.40
N PHE A 97 6.69 10.34 14.18
CA PHE A 97 5.93 9.39 15.00
C PHE A 97 5.73 8.04 14.30
N MET A 98 5.60 8.05 12.98
CA MET A 98 5.40 6.87 12.15
C MET A 98 6.75 6.43 11.58
N LYS A 99 7.18 5.23 11.92
CA LYS A 99 8.44 4.65 11.48
C LYS A 99 8.22 3.25 10.96
N ASP A 100 9.24 2.72 10.29
CA ASP A 100 9.28 1.34 9.83
C ASP A 100 8.02 0.94 9.05
N VAL A 101 7.62 1.79 8.10
CA VAL A 101 6.52 1.47 7.20
C VAL A 101 7.00 0.51 6.13
N ILE A 102 6.32 -0.61 5.97
CA ILE A 102 6.50 -1.57 4.87
C ILE A 102 5.34 -1.38 3.90
N THR A 103 5.63 -1.26 2.62
CA THR A 103 4.61 -1.25 1.58
C THR A 103 4.17 -2.67 1.24
N LEU A 104 2.87 -2.85 1.00
CA LEU A 104 2.25 -4.13 0.72
C LEU A 104 1.38 -4.00 -0.55
N GLY A 105 1.96 -4.28 -1.72
CA GLY A 105 1.32 -4.16 -3.02
C GLY A 105 0.88 -2.74 -3.39
N VAL A 106 1.65 -1.74 -2.98
CA VAL A 106 1.34 -0.32 -3.22
C VAL A 106 1.69 0.09 -4.65
N GLY A 107 0.93 1.04 -5.20
CA GLY A 107 1.16 1.61 -6.52
C GLY A 107 1.51 3.10 -6.49
N TRP A 108 2.02 3.58 -7.63
CA TRP A 108 2.21 4.99 -7.91
C TRP A 108 0.95 5.59 -8.56
N GLN A 109 0.56 6.79 -8.15
CA GLN A 109 -0.74 7.36 -8.51
C GLN A 109 -0.94 7.56 -10.02
N ASN A 110 0.08 8.02 -10.72
CA ASN A 110 0.05 8.27 -12.16
C ASN A 110 1.45 8.10 -12.76
N TYR A 111 1.55 8.01 -14.09
CA TYR A 111 2.82 8.16 -14.78
C TYR A 111 3.32 9.59 -14.65
N GLN A 112 4.43 9.78 -13.95
CA GLN A 112 4.98 11.08 -13.57
C GLN A 112 6.50 11.09 -13.78
N GLY A 113 7.11 12.27 -13.73
CA GLY A 113 8.55 12.39 -13.62
C GLY A 113 9.10 11.84 -12.30
N LYS A 114 10.42 11.77 -12.19
CA LYS A 114 11.10 11.27 -10.98
C LYS A 114 10.65 12.00 -9.71
N PRO A 115 10.63 11.31 -8.54
CA PRO A 115 10.30 11.91 -7.27
C PRO A 115 11.15 13.14 -6.97
N ASP A 116 10.52 14.22 -6.51
CA ASP A 116 11.21 15.42 -6.07
C ASP A 116 12.00 15.19 -4.77
N PHE A 117 12.79 16.20 -4.38
CA PHE A 117 13.64 16.12 -3.19
C PHE A 117 12.82 15.91 -1.91
N TYR A 118 11.67 16.59 -1.79
CA TYR A 118 10.78 16.43 -0.65
C TYR A 118 10.27 14.98 -0.54
N THR A 119 9.74 14.45 -1.62
CA THR A 119 9.20 13.08 -1.69
C THR A 119 10.27 12.04 -1.37
N LYS A 120 11.47 12.17 -1.99
CA LYS A 120 12.61 11.27 -1.70
C LYS A 120 12.96 11.26 -0.22
N THR A 121 13.06 12.44 0.38
CA THR A 121 13.43 12.58 1.79
C THR A 121 12.34 12.03 2.71
N LEU A 122 11.08 12.30 2.40
CA LEU A 122 9.93 11.80 3.16
C LEU A 122 9.86 10.28 3.14
N LEU A 123 9.94 9.67 1.94
CA LEU A 123 9.91 8.21 1.78
C LEU A 123 11.08 7.53 2.52
N LYS A 124 12.29 8.06 2.41
CA LYS A 124 13.46 7.53 3.15
C LYS A 124 13.33 7.61 4.67
N ARG A 125 12.50 8.50 5.19
CA ARG A 125 12.23 8.63 6.63
C ARG A 125 11.14 7.70 7.12
N LEU A 126 10.15 7.42 6.28
CA LEU A 126 8.97 6.62 6.60
C LEU A 126 9.20 5.14 6.35
N LEU A 127 9.74 4.82 5.16
CA LEU A 127 9.89 3.44 4.73
C LEU A 127 11.04 2.74 5.46
N SER A 128 10.80 1.51 5.84
CA SER A 128 11.79 0.69 6.54
C SER A 128 13.00 0.43 5.66
N ARG A 129 14.19 0.44 6.27
CA ARG A 129 15.45 0.06 5.60
C ARG A 129 15.78 -1.41 5.79
N ASP A 130 15.17 -2.04 6.78
CA ASP A 130 15.50 -3.40 7.21
C ASP A 130 14.61 -4.45 6.55
N TYR A 131 13.42 -4.06 6.08
CA TYR A 131 12.43 -4.95 5.50
C TYR A 131 12.22 -4.70 4.02
N LEU A 132 11.85 -5.76 3.30
CA LEU A 132 11.54 -5.70 1.88
C LEU A 132 10.18 -5.03 1.66
N HIS A 133 10.12 -4.12 0.70
CA HIS A 133 8.90 -3.47 0.26
C HIS A 133 8.27 -4.22 -0.90
N SER A 134 6.96 -4.41 -0.85
CA SER A 134 6.17 -4.96 -1.93
C SER A 134 5.43 -3.86 -2.67
N VAL A 135 5.54 -3.86 -3.99
CA VAL A 135 4.81 -2.95 -4.89
C VAL A 135 4.02 -3.75 -5.92
N ARG A 136 3.03 -3.12 -6.53
CA ARG A 136 2.10 -3.81 -7.42
C ARG A 136 2.51 -3.84 -8.90
N ASP A 137 3.47 -3.01 -9.29
CA ASP A 137 3.91 -2.89 -10.69
C ASP A 137 5.38 -2.44 -10.81
N ASN A 138 5.97 -2.66 -11.98
CA ASN A 138 7.37 -2.32 -12.24
C ASN A 138 7.62 -0.81 -12.28
N TYR A 139 6.61 -0.02 -12.65
CA TYR A 139 6.75 1.43 -12.64
C TYR A 139 6.94 1.96 -11.22
N THR A 140 6.12 1.48 -10.27
CA THR A 140 6.26 1.84 -8.85
C THR A 140 7.60 1.37 -8.28
N LEU A 141 8.08 0.19 -8.67
CA LEU A 141 9.40 -0.32 -8.31
C LEU A 141 10.50 0.64 -8.77
N GLU A 142 10.48 1.04 -10.05
CA GLU A 142 11.45 1.98 -10.62
C GLU A 142 11.40 3.33 -9.89
N MET A 143 10.21 3.85 -9.59
CA MET A 143 10.03 5.12 -8.91
C MET A 143 10.57 5.10 -7.47
N LEU A 144 10.41 4.00 -6.73
CA LEU A 144 11.02 3.83 -5.41
C LEU A 144 12.54 3.73 -5.49
N GLN A 145 13.08 3.02 -6.49
CA GLN A 145 14.52 2.98 -6.75
C GLN A 145 15.08 4.37 -7.08
N ASN A 146 14.37 5.15 -7.89
CA ASN A 146 14.71 6.55 -8.17
C ASN A 146 14.61 7.45 -6.91
N ALA A 147 13.81 7.08 -5.92
CA ALA A 147 13.79 7.72 -4.61
C ALA A 147 14.95 7.27 -3.71
N GLY A 148 15.73 6.26 -4.12
CA GLY A 148 16.84 5.70 -3.37
C GLY A 148 16.42 4.64 -2.34
N ILE A 149 15.34 3.91 -2.63
CA ILE A 149 14.83 2.76 -1.89
C ILE A 149 15.09 1.52 -2.74
N SER A 150 16.07 0.70 -2.38
CA SER A 150 16.52 -0.44 -3.18
C SER A 150 15.94 -1.79 -2.70
N ASN A 151 15.48 -1.86 -1.45
CA ASN A 151 14.88 -3.05 -0.87
C ASN A 151 13.40 -3.18 -1.27
N VAL A 152 13.12 -3.29 -2.56
CA VAL A 152 11.77 -3.32 -3.14
C VAL A 152 11.65 -4.40 -4.21
N ILE A 153 10.50 -5.09 -4.24
CA ILE A 153 10.13 -6.09 -5.24
C ILE A 153 8.71 -5.85 -5.75
N ASN A 154 8.47 -6.24 -6.99
CA ASN A 154 7.11 -6.29 -7.54
C ASN A 154 6.47 -7.64 -7.20
N THR A 155 5.37 -7.60 -6.45
CA THR A 155 4.59 -8.79 -6.08
C THR A 155 3.16 -8.75 -6.63
N SER A 156 2.87 -7.81 -7.51
CA SER A 156 1.53 -7.50 -8.02
C SER A 156 0.58 -6.93 -6.94
N CYS A 157 -0.66 -6.67 -7.33
CA CYS A 157 -1.70 -6.19 -6.42
C CYS A 157 -2.06 -7.28 -5.40
N PRO A 158 -2.33 -6.96 -4.13
CA PRO A 158 -2.76 -7.94 -3.13
C PRO A 158 -3.94 -8.80 -3.56
N THR A 159 -4.84 -8.25 -4.36
CA THR A 159 -6.00 -8.98 -4.90
C THR A 159 -5.63 -10.10 -5.86
N MET A 160 -4.41 -10.10 -6.41
CA MET A 160 -3.90 -11.13 -7.31
C MET A 160 -3.23 -12.29 -6.59
N TRP A 161 -2.96 -12.17 -5.28
CA TRP A 161 -2.18 -13.18 -4.55
C TRP A 161 -2.93 -14.47 -4.27
N ASP A 162 -4.25 -14.48 -4.45
CA ASP A 162 -5.09 -15.68 -4.36
C ASP A 162 -5.23 -16.41 -5.70
N LEU A 163 -4.64 -15.89 -6.80
CA LEU A 163 -4.55 -16.56 -8.09
C LEU A 163 -3.44 -17.61 -8.06
N THR A 164 -3.66 -18.68 -7.31
CA THR A 164 -2.77 -19.84 -7.26
C THR A 164 -2.84 -20.64 -8.57
N GLU A 165 -1.89 -21.54 -8.79
CA GLU A 165 -1.90 -22.44 -9.95
C GLU A 165 -3.19 -23.29 -9.99
N GLU A 166 -3.61 -23.80 -8.83
CA GLU A 166 -4.85 -24.57 -8.69
C GLU A 166 -6.08 -23.72 -9.03
N HIS A 167 -6.14 -22.48 -8.53
CA HIS A 167 -7.22 -21.56 -8.85
C HIS A 167 -7.26 -21.26 -10.35
N CYS A 168 -6.13 -20.97 -10.96
CA CYS A 168 -6.03 -20.68 -12.39
C CYS A 168 -6.39 -21.90 -13.25
N ALA A 169 -5.99 -23.09 -12.84
CA ALA A 169 -6.34 -24.34 -13.53
C ALA A 169 -7.85 -24.65 -13.47
N ALA A 170 -8.53 -24.18 -12.43
CA ALA A 170 -9.98 -24.35 -12.27
C ALA A 170 -10.81 -23.36 -13.09
N ILE A 171 -10.18 -22.33 -13.69
CA ILE A 171 -10.89 -21.36 -14.55
C ILE A 171 -11.37 -22.08 -15.82
N PRO A 172 -12.69 -22.00 -16.14
CA PRO A 172 -13.23 -22.63 -17.33
C PRO A 172 -12.55 -22.14 -18.62
N SER A 173 -12.12 -23.05 -19.47
CA SER A 173 -11.49 -22.76 -20.78
C SER A 173 -12.45 -22.75 -21.96
N TYR A 174 -13.72 -23.13 -21.75
CA TYR A 174 -14.76 -23.11 -22.77
C TYR A 174 -15.33 -21.71 -22.95
N LYS A 175 -15.80 -21.41 -24.16
CA LYS A 175 -16.50 -20.14 -24.44
C LYS A 175 -17.84 -20.13 -23.75
N SER A 176 -18.10 -19.07 -22.98
CA SER A 176 -19.41 -18.79 -22.39
C SER A 176 -20.33 -18.13 -23.43
N GLU A 177 -21.64 -18.40 -23.35
CA GLU A 177 -22.66 -17.65 -24.08
C GLU A 177 -22.93 -16.27 -23.47
N ASN A 178 -22.53 -16.08 -22.21
CA ASN A 178 -22.68 -14.81 -21.49
C ASN A 178 -21.37 -14.04 -21.49
N VAL A 179 -21.45 -12.75 -21.82
CA VAL A 179 -20.33 -11.82 -21.77
C VAL A 179 -20.66 -10.71 -20.76
N ILE A 180 -19.75 -10.50 -19.82
CA ILE A 180 -19.83 -9.33 -18.92
C ILE A 180 -18.85 -8.29 -19.46
N PHE A 181 -19.37 -7.10 -19.71
CA PHE A 181 -18.56 -5.96 -20.14
C PHE A 181 -18.56 -4.90 -19.05
N THR A 182 -17.39 -4.53 -18.54
CA THR A 182 -17.24 -3.48 -17.52
C THR A 182 -16.61 -2.26 -18.16
N LEU A 183 -17.24 -1.11 -17.95
CA LEU A 183 -16.72 0.19 -18.36
C LEU A 183 -16.30 0.98 -17.13
N THR A 184 -15.17 1.65 -17.23
CA THR A 184 -14.73 2.62 -16.22
C THR A 184 -15.03 4.02 -16.74
N ASP A 185 -15.89 4.75 -16.05
CA ASP A 185 -16.31 6.11 -16.40
C ASP A 185 -15.52 7.21 -15.65
N TYR A 186 -14.37 6.87 -15.11
CA TYR A 186 -13.49 7.80 -14.38
C TYR A 186 -13.05 9.01 -15.20
N ARG A 187 -13.11 8.92 -16.52
CA ARG A 187 -12.85 10.00 -17.45
C ARG A 187 -13.87 9.90 -18.56
N GLU A 188 -14.91 10.69 -18.49
CA GLU A 188 -15.60 11.09 -19.69
C GLU A 188 -14.60 11.87 -20.54
N ASP A 189 -13.96 11.22 -21.49
CA ASP A 189 -13.37 11.96 -22.59
C ASP A 189 -14.57 12.66 -23.25
N LYS A 190 -14.63 13.98 -23.07
CA LYS A 190 -15.55 14.81 -23.84
C LYS A 190 -15.14 14.60 -25.29
N VAL A 191 -15.75 13.63 -25.93
CA VAL A 191 -15.74 13.53 -27.37
C VAL A 191 -16.40 14.83 -27.80
N LYS A 192 -15.60 15.75 -28.30
CA LYS A 192 -16.09 16.92 -28.99
C LYS A 192 -16.67 16.39 -30.27
N ASP A 193 -18.00 16.39 -30.35
CA ASP A 193 -18.72 16.30 -31.62
C ASP A 193 -18.25 17.39 -32.60
#